data_d715c02fbb534690ac61af492d46204f
#
_entry.id   d715c02fbb534690ac61af492d46204f
#
_cell.length_a   1.000
_cell.length_b   1.000
_cell.length_c   1.000
_cell.angle_alpha   90.00
_cell.angle_beta   90.00
_cell.angle_gamma   90.00
#
_symmetry.space_group_name_H-M   'P 1'
#
loop_
_entity.id
_entity.type
_entity.pdbx_description
1 polymer ?
#
loop_
_entity_poly.entity_id
_entity_poly.type
_entity_poly.pdbx_seq_one_letter_code
_entity_poly.pdbx_strand_id
1 'polypeptide(L)'
;MSRATAAAIPRLFCRNERVVCWFETSLGPMAVVLVGALNVSSISTVTRGEIASGGPQNWPESPPRAVAQGSETGRFNMGSTVVVLFGGRSLRFASATGDGATVRMGQALGAFAPASASCA
;
A
#
# COMPACT_ATOMS: atom_id res chain seq x y z
N MET A 1 1.62 11.75 9.94
CA MET A 1 1.14 12.97 9.27
C MET A 1 -0.14 13.43 9.96
N SER A 2 -0.22 14.67 10.42
CA SER A 2 -1.40 15.15 11.14
C SER A 2 -2.49 15.60 10.15
N ARG A 3 -3.76 15.55 10.59
CA ARG A 3 -4.89 16.09 9.80
C ARG A 3 -4.72 17.59 9.51
N ALA A 4 -4.14 18.33 10.45
CA ALA A 4 -3.87 19.76 10.29
C ALA A 4 -2.86 20.02 9.17
N THR A 5 -1.78 19.24 9.09
CA THR A 5 -0.80 19.37 8.01
C THR A 5 -1.41 19.03 6.66
N ALA A 6 -2.23 17.99 6.58
CA ALA A 6 -2.92 17.60 5.34
C ALA A 6 -3.90 18.66 4.85
N ALA A 7 -4.58 19.37 5.78
CA ALA A 7 -5.49 20.47 5.45
C ALA A 7 -4.75 21.75 5.02
N ALA A 8 -3.56 22.00 5.56
CA ALA A 8 -2.81 23.24 5.32
C ALA A 8 -1.99 23.24 4.02
N ILE A 9 -1.58 22.07 3.54
CA ILE A 9 -0.71 21.94 2.34
C ILE A 9 -1.50 21.33 1.18
N PRO A 10 -1.75 22.09 0.10
CA PRO A 10 -2.43 21.57 -1.07
C PRO A 10 -1.70 20.38 -1.69
N ARG A 11 -2.44 19.33 -2.02
CA ARG A 11 -1.90 18.11 -2.65
C ARG A 11 -0.74 17.49 -1.88
N LEU A 12 -0.81 17.51 -0.56
CA LEU A 12 0.24 16.98 0.31
C LEU A 12 0.65 15.55 -0.06
N PHE A 13 -0.32 14.64 -0.22
CA PHE A 13 -0.06 13.25 -0.56
C PHE A 13 0.56 13.06 -1.96
N CYS A 14 0.34 13.98 -2.87
CA CYS A 14 0.97 13.96 -4.19
C CYS A 14 2.42 14.42 -4.17
N ARG A 15 2.83 15.14 -3.14
CA ARG A 15 4.18 15.71 -2.99
C ARG A 15 5.13 14.83 -2.19
N ASN A 16 4.59 13.91 -1.41
CA ASN A 16 5.38 12.99 -0.60
C ASN A 16 6.03 11.91 -1.48
N GLU A 17 7.21 11.49 -1.08
CA GLU A 17 7.85 10.30 -1.65
C GLU A 17 6.96 9.09 -1.48
N ARG A 18 6.97 8.23 -2.47
CA ARG A 18 6.20 7.00 -2.43
C ARG A 18 6.91 5.87 -3.14
N VAL A 19 6.65 4.67 -2.66
CA VAL A 19 7.06 3.43 -3.30
C VAL A 19 5.80 2.65 -3.65
N VAL A 20 5.67 2.25 -4.90
CA VAL A 20 4.59 1.39 -5.37
C VAL A 20 5.12 -0.02 -5.50
N CYS A 21 4.61 -0.92 -4.66
CA CYS A 21 4.88 -2.34 -4.76
C CYS A 21 3.73 -3.01 -5.51
N TRP A 22 4.03 -3.60 -6.65
CA TRP A 22 3.06 -4.29 -7.48
C TRP A 22 3.10 -5.79 -7.25
N PHE A 23 1.93 -6.41 -7.11
CA PHE A 23 1.79 -7.84 -6.88
C PHE A 23 0.76 -8.44 -7.83
N GLU A 24 1.07 -9.63 -8.32
CA GLU A 24 0.08 -10.51 -8.94
C GLU A 24 -0.42 -11.48 -7.87
N THR A 25 -1.73 -11.56 -7.71
CA THR A 25 -2.36 -12.44 -6.74
C THR A 25 -3.39 -13.36 -7.41
N SER A 26 -3.78 -14.42 -6.72
CA SER A 26 -4.85 -15.31 -7.20
C SER A 26 -6.21 -14.61 -7.38
N LEU A 27 -6.38 -13.43 -6.77
CA LEU A 27 -7.60 -12.62 -6.83
C LEU A 27 -7.49 -11.45 -7.81
N GLY A 28 -6.38 -11.34 -8.51
CA GLY A 28 -6.07 -10.27 -9.45
C GLY A 28 -4.89 -9.41 -9.01
N PRO A 29 -4.54 -8.40 -9.79
CA PRO A 29 -3.44 -7.52 -9.48
C PRO A 29 -3.72 -6.68 -8.24
N MET A 30 -2.66 -6.41 -7.47
CA MET A 30 -2.70 -5.59 -6.27
C MET A 30 -1.51 -4.63 -6.26
N ALA A 31 -1.74 -3.39 -5.87
CA ALA A 31 -0.67 -2.44 -5.61
C ALA A 31 -0.73 -1.98 -4.15
N VAL A 32 0.42 -1.99 -3.50
CA VAL A 32 0.61 -1.41 -2.16
C VAL A 32 1.48 -0.17 -2.33
N VAL A 33 0.91 0.99 -2.05
CA VAL A 33 1.60 2.27 -2.15
C VAL A 33 2.00 2.73 -0.76
N LEU A 34 3.29 2.75 -0.51
CA LEU A 34 3.89 3.28 0.71
C LEU A 34 4.17 4.76 0.50
N VAL A 35 3.51 5.62 1.26
CA VAL A 35 3.69 7.08 1.19
C VAL A 35 4.41 7.56 2.43
N GLY A 36 5.61 8.10 2.24
CA GLY A 36 6.47 8.58 3.31
C GLY A 36 6.08 9.94 3.86
N ALA A 37 6.81 10.39 4.88
CA ALA A 37 6.66 11.74 5.43
C ALA A 37 7.33 12.80 4.52
N LEU A 38 6.95 14.07 4.71
CA LEU A 38 7.34 15.20 3.85
C LEU A 38 8.86 15.44 3.73
N ASN A 39 9.63 15.12 4.75
CA ASN A 39 10.98 15.66 4.91
C ASN A 39 12.10 14.63 5.03
N VAL A 40 11.83 13.34 4.87
CA VAL A 40 12.85 12.32 5.14
C VAL A 40 12.65 11.11 4.22
N SER A 41 13.74 10.55 3.72
CA SER A 41 13.80 9.19 3.17
C SER A 41 13.38 8.22 4.26
N SER A 42 12.10 7.90 4.30
CA SER A 42 11.49 7.22 5.44
C SER A 42 10.93 5.84 5.10
N ILE A 43 11.20 5.38 3.90
CA ILE A 43 10.67 4.11 3.39
C ILE A 43 11.84 3.15 3.16
N SER A 44 11.75 1.98 3.74
CA SER A 44 12.65 0.86 3.43
C SER A 44 11.82 -0.30 2.90
N THR A 45 12.32 -0.97 1.86
CA THR A 45 11.72 -2.19 1.34
C THR A 45 12.63 -3.38 1.59
N VAL A 46 12.03 -4.56 1.70
CA VAL A 46 12.80 -5.80 1.93
C VAL A 46 13.74 -6.10 0.76
N THR A 47 13.35 -5.72 -0.45
CA THR A 47 14.12 -6.00 -1.67
C THR A 47 15.22 -4.98 -1.95
N ARG A 48 15.07 -3.74 -1.49
CA ARG A 48 15.98 -2.62 -1.84
C ARG A 48 16.60 -1.90 -0.65
N GLY A 49 16.19 -2.26 0.56
CA GLY A 49 16.60 -1.52 1.74
C GLY A 49 16.00 -0.10 1.77
N GLU A 50 16.74 0.84 2.29
CA GLU A 50 16.30 2.24 2.36
C GLU A 50 16.21 2.86 0.95
N ILE A 51 15.07 3.48 0.67
CA ILE A 51 14.84 4.14 -0.61
C ILE A 51 15.36 5.57 -0.51
N ALA A 52 16.36 5.87 -1.32
CA ALA A 52 16.92 7.22 -1.41
C ALA A 52 16.03 8.13 -2.29
N SER A 53 15.91 9.38 -1.88
CA SER A 53 15.30 10.43 -2.70
C SER A 53 16.07 10.61 -4.00
N GLY A 54 15.39 10.78 -5.11
CA GLY A 54 16.12 10.97 -6.36
C GLY A 54 15.27 10.96 -7.64
N GLY A 55 13.98 11.14 -7.51
CA GLY A 55 13.06 11.14 -8.64
C GLY A 55 12.54 9.74 -9.01
N PRO A 56 11.75 9.64 -10.06
CA PRO A 56 11.12 8.38 -10.45
C PRO A 56 12.14 7.31 -10.81
N GLN A 57 12.03 6.15 -10.19
CA GLN A 57 12.84 4.98 -10.49
C GLN A 57 11.91 3.78 -10.66
N ASN A 58 12.30 2.87 -11.52
CA ASN A 58 11.59 1.62 -11.75
C ASN A 58 12.53 0.45 -11.55
N TRP A 59 12.13 -0.50 -10.72
CA TRP A 59 12.93 -1.69 -10.41
C TRP A 59 12.15 -2.96 -10.74
N PRO A 60 12.12 -3.36 -12.00
CA PRO A 60 11.48 -4.62 -12.36
C PRO A 60 12.24 -5.79 -11.73
N GLU A 61 11.52 -6.70 -11.12
CA GLU A 61 12.06 -7.97 -10.65
C GLU A 61 11.85 -9.04 -11.72
N SER A 62 12.96 -9.57 -12.22
CA SER A 62 12.94 -10.65 -13.21
C SER A 62 13.92 -11.75 -12.81
N PRO A 63 13.46 -12.97 -12.52
CA PRO A 63 12.04 -13.38 -12.47
C PRO A 63 11.28 -12.75 -11.30
N PRO A 64 9.92 -12.69 -11.38
CA PRO A 64 9.11 -12.19 -10.29
C PRO A 64 9.33 -12.99 -9.01
N ARG A 65 9.45 -12.28 -7.89
CA ARG A 65 9.68 -12.91 -6.59
C ARG A 65 8.36 -13.36 -5.96
N ALA A 66 8.30 -14.60 -5.54
CA ALA A 66 7.19 -15.08 -4.73
C ALA A 66 7.25 -14.49 -3.31
N VAL A 67 6.13 -13.97 -2.84
CA VAL A 67 5.99 -13.39 -1.49
C VAL A 67 4.88 -14.14 -0.77
N ALA A 68 5.23 -14.71 0.38
CA ALA A 68 4.24 -15.41 1.21
C ALA A 68 3.31 -14.41 1.90
N GLN A 69 2.09 -14.83 2.16
CA GLN A 69 1.13 -14.05 2.94
C GLN A 69 1.70 -13.73 4.31
N GLY A 70 1.57 -12.47 4.74
CA GLY A 70 2.08 -12.00 6.03
C GLY A 70 3.59 -11.67 6.05
N SER A 71 4.31 -11.90 4.95
CA SER A 71 5.70 -11.46 4.84
C SER A 71 5.81 -9.95 4.83
N GLU A 72 6.85 -9.42 5.48
CA GLU A 72 7.17 -8.01 5.41
C GLU A 72 7.57 -7.62 3.97
N THR A 73 6.96 -6.60 3.42
CA THR A 73 7.31 -6.02 2.11
C THR A 73 8.11 -4.73 2.26
N GLY A 74 7.90 -4.01 3.34
CA GLY A 74 8.59 -2.77 3.63
C GLY A 74 8.15 -2.21 4.97
N ARG A 75 8.82 -1.15 5.37
CA ARG A 75 8.54 -0.44 6.62
C ARG A 75 8.77 1.05 6.46
N PHE A 76 8.17 1.80 7.35
CA PHE A 76 8.45 3.20 7.50
C PHE A 76 9.42 3.43 8.66
N ASN A 77 10.42 4.25 8.43
CA ASN A 77 11.31 4.72 9.48
C ASN A 77 10.67 5.90 10.24
N MET A 78 9.81 6.68 9.58
CA MET A 78 9.05 7.76 10.17
C MET A 78 7.79 8.08 9.36
N GLY A 79 6.66 8.23 10.05
CA GLY A 79 5.37 8.71 9.55
C GLY A 79 4.87 7.91 8.37
N SER A 80 3.59 7.86 8.11
CA SER A 80 3.22 6.99 7.00
C SER A 80 1.77 7.00 6.61
N THR A 81 1.55 6.68 5.36
CA THR A 81 0.25 6.30 4.83
C THR A 81 0.47 5.11 3.89
N VAL A 82 -0.41 4.15 3.97
CA VAL A 82 -0.45 3.03 3.03
C VAL A 82 -1.75 3.11 2.25
N VAL A 83 -1.65 3.06 0.94
CA VAL A 83 -2.80 2.92 0.05
C VAL A 83 -2.73 1.54 -0.59
N VAL A 84 -3.78 0.76 -0.46
CA VAL A 84 -3.86 -0.56 -1.10
C VAL A 84 -4.92 -0.52 -2.18
N LEU A 85 -4.53 -0.89 -3.39
CA LEU A 85 -5.39 -0.90 -4.55
C LEU A 85 -5.53 -2.34 -5.04
N PHE A 86 -6.75 -2.74 -5.30
CA PHE A 86 -7.06 -4.06 -5.86
C PHE A 86 -7.66 -3.90 -7.25
N GLY A 87 -7.12 -4.63 -8.21
CA GLY A 87 -7.71 -4.79 -9.53
C GLY A 87 -8.50 -6.10 -9.58
N GLY A 88 -9.66 -6.07 -10.17
CA GLY A 88 -10.46 -7.26 -10.39
C GLY A 88 -11.66 -7.39 -9.45
N ARG A 89 -11.51 -8.07 -8.32
CA ARG A 89 -12.63 -8.32 -7.41
C ARG A 89 -12.87 -7.17 -6.45
N SER A 90 -14.13 -6.88 -6.17
CA SER A 90 -14.51 -5.90 -5.17
C SER A 90 -14.19 -6.38 -3.76
N LEU A 91 -13.52 -5.56 -2.99
CA LEU A 91 -13.30 -5.76 -1.56
C LEU A 91 -14.49 -5.18 -0.79
N ARG A 92 -15.06 -5.99 0.09
CA ARG A 92 -16.06 -5.55 1.06
C ARG A 92 -15.39 -5.38 2.41
N PHE A 93 -15.32 -4.16 2.90
CA PHE A 93 -14.74 -3.88 4.21
C PHE A 93 -15.56 -4.50 5.34
N ALA A 94 -14.88 -4.98 6.37
CA ALA A 94 -15.54 -5.37 7.62
C ALA A 94 -16.11 -4.12 8.31
N SER A 95 -17.23 -4.26 9.01
CA SER A 95 -17.86 -3.12 9.71
C SER A 95 -16.94 -2.44 10.72
N ALA A 96 -16.05 -3.21 11.35
CA ALA A 96 -15.06 -2.71 12.31
C ALA A 96 -13.87 -1.95 11.68
N THR A 97 -13.76 -1.95 10.35
CA THR A 97 -12.64 -1.34 9.61
C THR A 97 -13.11 -0.27 8.62
N GLY A 98 -14.27 0.32 8.89
CA GLY A 98 -14.81 1.42 8.11
C GLY A 98 -13.98 2.70 8.24
N ASP A 99 -14.42 3.73 7.54
CA ASP A 99 -13.75 5.02 7.51
C ASP A 99 -13.51 5.59 8.91
N GLY A 100 -12.29 6.01 9.16
CA GLY A 100 -11.84 6.53 10.45
C GLY A 100 -11.59 5.49 11.53
N ALA A 101 -11.81 4.21 11.29
CA ALA A 101 -11.57 3.16 12.26
C ALA A 101 -10.06 2.93 12.50
N THR A 102 -9.70 2.65 13.75
CA THR A 102 -8.36 2.19 14.09
C THR A 102 -8.22 0.72 13.73
N VAL A 103 -7.15 0.37 13.02
CA VAL A 103 -6.84 -1.01 12.65
C VAL A 103 -5.52 -1.44 13.28
N ARG A 104 -5.37 -2.74 13.50
CA ARG A 104 -4.16 -3.34 14.08
C ARG A 104 -3.45 -4.19 13.04
N MET A 105 -2.16 -4.33 13.20
CA MET A 105 -1.35 -5.25 12.39
C MET A 105 -1.94 -6.66 12.46
N GLY A 106 -2.12 -7.29 11.30
CA GLY A 106 -2.71 -8.64 11.19
C GLY A 106 -4.23 -8.69 11.25
N GLN A 107 -4.91 -7.58 11.52
CA GLN A 107 -6.37 -7.54 11.51
C GLN A 107 -6.89 -7.63 10.09
N ALA A 108 -7.94 -8.44 9.87
CA ALA A 108 -8.63 -8.49 8.58
C ALA A 108 -9.33 -7.16 8.29
N LEU A 109 -9.08 -6.60 7.13
CA LEU A 109 -9.72 -5.36 6.68
C LEU A 109 -11.10 -5.62 6.05
N GLY A 110 -11.29 -6.78 5.46
CA GLY A 110 -12.50 -7.15 4.76
C GLY A 110 -12.35 -8.48 4.05
N ALA A 111 -13.28 -8.77 3.18
CA ALA A 111 -13.27 -9.96 2.35
C ALA A 111 -13.60 -9.62 0.90
N PHE A 112 -13.06 -10.38 -0.02
CA PHE A 112 -13.43 -10.25 -1.42
C PHE A 112 -14.83 -10.83 -1.66
N ALA A 113 -15.59 -10.16 -2.50
CA ALA A 113 -16.87 -10.69 -2.96
C ALA A 113 -16.65 -12.06 -3.62
N PRO A 114 -17.56 -13.04 -3.42
CA PRO A 114 -17.47 -14.30 -4.13
C PRO A 114 -17.49 -14.05 -5.64
N ALA A 115 -16.80 -14.91 -6.38
CA ALA A 115 -16.87 -14.85 -7.83
C ALA A 115 -18.34 -14.94 -8.22
N SER A 116 -18.87 -13.91 -8.91
CA SER A 116 -20.16 -14.06 -9.54
C SER A 116 -20.04 -15.23 -10.51
N ALA A 117 -20.81 -16.28 -10.28
CA ALA A 117 -20.99 -17.29 -11.29
C ALA A 117 -21.60 -16.56 -12.48
N SER A 118 -20.79 -16.23 -13.49
CA SER A 118 -21.35 -15.80 -14.76
C SER A 118 -22.03 -17.03 -15.35
N CYS A 119 -23.32 -17.12 -15.22
CA CYS A 119 -24.10 -17.95 -16.10
C CYS A 119 -23.93 -17.33 -17.48
N ALA A 120 -23.06 -17.92 -18.25
CA ALA A 120 -23.07 -17.71 -19.67
C ALA A 120 -24.30 -18.41 -20.25
#